data_c469494dfb3584b7654e98f92cd7f742
#
_entry.id   c469494dfb3584b7654e98f92cd7f742
#
_cell.length_a   1.000
_cell.length_b   1.000
_cell.length_c   1.000
_cell.angle_alpha   90.00
_cell.angle_beta   90.00
_cell.angle_gamma   90.00
#
_symmetry.space_group_name_H-M   'P 1'
#
loop_
_entity.id
_entity.type
_entity.pdbx_description
1 polymer ?
#
loop_
_entity_poly.entity_id
_entity_poly.type
_entity_poly.pdbx_seq_one_letter_code
_entity_poly.pdbx_strand_id
1 'polypeptide(L)'
;SIPGLDKVFKNDIERPKVILVTGPPGSMKTSFCYSLMSSYLRDKNEFGLYATLEETAESHMHNMESMGVKLSAKMQISDMTDLREIDQIDEVIGDSAQTDYVLFIEKMIQRFRRTHGDKFSVLVIDSLGALYSLMSESAEMRKKMFYFFKMLRDNNLTTFIIMERSLTGESQLLGNEGFLADGIVMLGLDRQRGKLVRYLQVEKMRASEHSMEKHAIEVTKSGMTVLGPLLTT
;
A
#
# COMPACT_ATOMS: atom_id res chain seq x y z
N SER A 1 -8.26 9.10 -12.34
CA SER A 1 -6.88 9.35 -11.88
C SER A 1 -6.89 10.32 -10.70
N ILE A 2 -5.90 10.23 -9.84
CA ILE A 2 -5.65 11.29 -8.85
C ILE A 2 -5.13 12.49 -9.64
N PRO A 3 -5.87 13.61 -9.72
CA PRO A 3 -5.43 14.77 -10.48
C PRO A 3 -4.07 15.27 -9.99
N GLY A 4 -3.17 15.63 -10.91
CA GLY A 4 -1.83 16.14 -10.60
C GLY A 4 -0.79 15.10 -10.23
N LEU A 5 -1.12 13.80 -10.22
CA LEU A 5 -0.16 12.74 -9.94
C LEU A 5 0.94 12.63 -11.01
N ASP A 6 0.65 13.05 -12.25
CA ASP A 6 1.57 13.19 -13.37
C ASP A 6 2.69 14.21 -13.12
N LYS A 7 2.49 15.14 -12.19
CA LYS A 7 3.55 16.07 -11.74
C LYS A 7 4.63 15.37 -10.94
N VAL A 8 4.28 14.25 -10.31
CA VAL A 8 5.16 13.47 -9.44
C VAL A 8 5.77 12.30 -10.16
N PHE A 9 4.96 11.49 -10.83
CA PHE A 9 5.40 10.37 -11.65
C PHE A 9 5.38 10.75 -13.13
N LYS A 10 6.54 10.75 -13.78
CA LYS A 10 6.67 11.13 -15.19
C LYS A 10 6.33 10.00 -16.15
N ASN A 11 6.46 8.77 -15.68
CA ASN A 11 6.17 7.56 -16.44
C ASN A 11 5.19 6.66 -15.67
N ASP A 12 4.53 5.78 -16.41
CA ASP A 12 3.73 4.72 -15.79
C ASP A 12 4.57 3.80 -14.91
N ILE A 13 3.95 3.27 -13.87
CA ILE A 13 4.57 2.28 -12.99
C ILE A 13 4.42 0.91 -13.65
N GLU A 14 5.51 0.45 -14.28
CA GLU A 14 5.53 -0.86 -14.95
C GLU A 14 5.66 -2.01 -13.94
N ARG A 15 4.96 -3.12 -14.23
CA ARG A 15 5.04 -4.37 -13.45
C ARG A 15 6.31 -5.17 -13.78
N PRO A 16 6.87 -5.97 -12.84
CA PRO A 16 6.53 -6.00 -11.40
C PRO A 16 7.22 -4.90 -10.62
N LYS A 17 6.55 -4.32 -9.62
CA LYS A 17 7.17 -3.39 -8.67
C LYS A 17 6.56 -3.55 -7.28
N VAL A 18 7.38 -3.44 -6.25
CA VAL A 18 6.95 -3.37 -4.85
C VAL A 18 7.29 -1.97 -4.32
N ILE A 19 6.25 -1.22 -3.95
CA ILE A 19 6.33 0.19 -3.55
C ILE A 19 5.86 0.31 -2.11
N LEU A 20 6.71 0.86 -1.25
CA LEU A 20 6.33 1.23 0.11
C LEU A 20 5.62 2.58 0.08
N VAL A 21 4.48 2.66 0.74
CA VAL A 21 3.75 3.91 1.00
C VAL A 21 3.86 4.20 2.48
N THR A 22 4.72 5.15 2.84
CA THR A 22 5.11 5.43 4.22
C THR A 22 4.55 6.75 4.72
N GLY A 23 4.48 6.91 6.03
CA GLY A 23 4.09 8.18 6.65
C GLY A 23 3.48 8.01 8.03
N PRO A 24 3.32 9.12 8.79
CA PRO A 24 2.73 9.09 10.11
C PRO A 24 1.23 8.78 10.06
N PRO A 25 0.61 8.42 11.21
CA PRO A 25 -0.84 8.35 11.32
C PRO A 25 -1.53 9.63 10.83
N GLY A 26 -2.66 9.51 10.14
CA GLY A 26 -3.41 10.65 9.60
C GLY A 26 -2.83 11.30 8.34
N SER A 27 -1.74 10.76 7.77
CA SER A 27 -1.18 11.25 6.50
C SER A 27 -1.93 10.81 5.25
N MET A 28 -3.00 10.02 5.39
CA MET A 28 -3.89 9.55 4.31
C MET A 28 -3.30 8.44 3.42
N LYS A 29 -2.43 7.58 3.95
CA LYS A 29 -1.83 6.45 3.22
C LYS A 29 -2.87 5.50 2.63
N THR A 30 -3.79 5.04 3.46
CA THR A 30 -4.91 4.16 3.08
C THR A 30 -5.73 4.77 1.94
N SER A 31 -6.19 6.02 2.10
CA SER A 31 -6.98 6.73 1.09
C SER A 31 -6.22 6.96 -0.21
N PHE A 32 -4.92 7.21 -0.14
CA PHE A 32 -4.05 7.36 -1.30
C PHE A 32 -3.97 6.04 -2.10
N CYS A 33 -3.63 4.93 -1.44
CA CYS A 33 -3.50 3.63 -2.10
C CYS A 33 -4.83 3.18 -2.70
N TYR A 34 -5.92 3.39 -1.97
CA TYR A 34 -7.26 3.07 -2.45
C TYR A 34 -7.64 3.89 -3.69
N SER A 35 -7.45 5.21 -3.65
CA SER A 35 -7.75 6.11 -4.77
C SER A 35 -6.88 5.81 -5.98
N LEU A 36 -5.59 5.51 -5.76
CA LEU A 36 -4.65 5.16 -6.81
C LEU A 36 -5.08 3.87 -7.52
N MET A 37 -5.36 2.81 -6.75
CA MET A 37 -5.80 1.52 -7.27
C MET A 37 -7.15 1.62 -7.99
N SER A 38 -8.15 2.25 -7.38
CA SER A 38 -9.47 2.46 -7.99
C SER A 38 -9.37 3.21 -9.32
N SER A 39 -8.51 4.21 -9.38
CA SER A 39 -8.24 5.00 -10.56
C SER A 39 -7.56 4.20 -11.67
N TYR A 40 -6.52 3.44 -11.30
CA TYR A 40 -5.77 2.61 -12.23
C TYR A 40 -6.67 1.55 -12.90
N LEU A 41 -7.53 0.90 -12.12
CA LEU A 41 -8.39 -0.18 -12.61
C LEU A 41 -9.59 0.30 -13.42
N ARG A 42 -9.97 1.59 -13.32
CA ARG A 42 -11.18 2.13 -13.95
C ARG A 42 -11.21 1.89 -15.45
N ASP A 43 -10.12 2.23 -16.12
CA ASP A 43 -10.03 2.26 -17.59
C ASP A 43 -9.31 1.02 -18.16
N LYS A 44 -8.90 0.09 -17.29
CA LYS A 44 -8.18 -1.14 -17.67
C LYS A 44 -9.07 -2.36 -17.48
N ASN A 45 -8.89 -3.39 -18.32
CA ASN A 45 -9.51 -4.70 -18.13
C ASN A 45 -8.65 -5.57 -17.18
N GLU A 46 -8.31 -5.00 -16.02
CA GLU A 46 -7.48 -5.60 -15.01
C GLU A 46 -8.22 -5.60 -13.66
N PHE A 47 -7.76 -6.43 -12.74
CA PHE A 47 -8.33 -6.58 -11.41
C PHE A 47 -7.28 -6.32 -10.33
N GLY A 48 -7.75 -5.87 -9.19
CA GLY A 48 -6.91 -5.60 -8.04
C GLY A 48 -7.46 -6.15 -6.74
N LEU A 49 -6.56 -6.45 -5.82
CA LEU A 49 -6.85 -6.93 -4.48
C LEU A 49 -6.33 -5.93 -3.45
N TYR A 50 -7.20 -5.49 -2.55
CA TYR A 50 -6.85 -4.69 -1.38
C TYR A 50 -6.96 -5.59 -0.14
N ALA A 51 -5.81 -5.96 0.43
CA ALA A 51 -5.73 -6.77 1.63
C ALA A 51 -5.61 -5.84 2.86
N THR A 52 -6.66 -5.76 3.67
CA THR A 52 -6.63 -5.06 4.95
C THR A 52 -6.32 -6.05 6.08
N LEU A 53 -5.28 -5.76 6.86
CA LEU A 53 -4.81 -6.63 7.95
C LEU A 53 -5.19 -6.08 9.35
N GLU A 54 -5.64 -4.84 9.43
CA GLU A 54 -5.89 -4.13 10.70
C GLU A 54 -7.38 -3.84 10.93
N GLU A 55 -8.19 -3.82 9.89
CA GLU A 55 -9.64 -3.59 9.98
C GLU A 55 -10.43 -4.55 9.10
N THR A 56 -11.73 -4.68 9.34
CA THR A 56 -12.62 -5.49 8.48
C THR A 56 -12.83 -4.82 7.13
N ALA A 57 -13.09 -5.62 6.09
CA ALA A 57 -13.40 -5.13 4.75
C ALA A 57 -14.61 -4.17 4.75
N GLU A 58 -15.63 -4.46 5.57
CA GLU A 58 -16.82 -3.62 5.74
C GLU A 58 -16.47 -2.25 6.32
N SER A 59 -15.69 -2.21 7.41
CA SER A 59 -15.22 -0.95 8.03
C SER A 59 -14.40 -0.13 7.04
N HIS A 60 -13.49 -0.79 6.32
CA HIS A 60 -12.65 -0.15 5.31
C HIS A 60 -13.49 0.48 4.18
N MET A 61 -14.46 -0.25 3.64
CA MET A 61 -15.37 0.27 2.60
C MET A 61 -16.17 1.46 3.09
N HIS A 62 -16.75 1.38 4.29
CA HIS A 62 -17.51 2.47 4.90
C HIS A 62 -16.66 3.74 5.06
N ASN A 63 -15.42 3.59 5.52
CA ASN A 63 -14.48 4.69 5.68
C ASN A 63 -14.16 5.35 4.32
N MET A 64 -13.94 4.58 3.27
CA MET A 64 -13.64 5.10 1.93
C MET A 64 -14.85 5.82 1.31
N GLU A 65 -16.05 5.24 1.43
CA GLU A 65 -17.29 5.86 0.96
C GLU A 65 -17.57 7.21 1.66
N SER A 66 -17.33 7.28 2.97
CA SER A 66 -17.51 8.51 3.73
C SER A 66 -16.60 9.66 3.27
N MET A 67 -15.45 9.32 2.68
CA MET A 67 -14.52 10.25 2.04
C MET A 67 -14.83 10.53 0.57
N GLY A 68 -15.92 10.02 0.03
CA GLY A 68 -16.33 10.21 -1.36
C GLY A 68 -15.51 9.43 -2.37
N VAL A 69 -14.73 8.43 -1.93
CA VAL A 69 -13.96 7.55 -2.83
C VAL A 69 -14.86 6.42 -3.30
N LYS A 70 -15.11 6.34 -4.61
CA LYS A 70 -15.95 5.29 -5.19
C LYS A 70 -15.18 4.00 -5.39
N LEU A 71 -15.76 2.89 -4.95
CA LEU A 71 -15.27 1.54 -5.24
C LEU A 71 -15.28 1.26 -6.74
N SER A 72 -14.18 0.69 -7.24
CA SER A 72 -14.17 0.09 -8.57
C SER A 72 -14.73 -1.33 -8.47
N ALA A 73 -15.65 -1.71 -9.38
CA ALA A 73 -16.14 -3.09 -9.48
C ALA A 73 -15.03 -4.12 -9.83
N LYS A 74 -13.85 -3.63 -10.20
CA LYS A 74 -12.65 -4.45 -10.51
C LYS A 74 -11.69 -4.58 -9.32
N MET A 75 -12.04 -4.03 -8.18
CA MET A 75 -11.27 -4.09 -6.94
C MET A 75 -12.03 -4.92 -5.91
N GLN A 76 -11.38 -5.93 -5.38
CA GLN A 76 -11.86 -6.68 -4.22
C GLN A 76 -11.11 -6.20 -2.98
N ILE A 77 -11.84 -5.97 -1.90
CA ILE A 77 -11.28 -5.76 -0.57
C ILE A 77 -11.46 -7.05 0.19
N SER A 78 -10.40 -7.52 0.80
CA SER A 78 -10.38 -8.73 1.61
C SER A 78 -9.67 -8.47 2.92
N ASP A 79 -10.22 -9.01 4.00
CA ASP A 79 -9.62 -9.00 5.34
C ASP A 79 -9.29 -10.42 5.80
N MET A 80 -8.80 -10.54 7.03
CA MET A 80 -8.43 -11.83 7.58
C MET A 80 -9.61 -12.78 7.83
N THR A 81 -10.85 -12.29 7.81
CA THR A 81 -12.03 -13.14 8.03
C THR A 81 -12.40 -13.92 6.77
N ASP A 82 -12.11 -13.38 5.59
CA ASP A 82 -12.37 -14.03 4.29
C ASP A 82 -11.67 -15.38 4.12
N LEU A 83 -10.61 -15.60 4.89
CA LEU A 83 -9.88 -16.86 4.85
C LEU A 83 -10.44 -17.92 5.79
N ARG A 84 -11.19 -17.57 6.83
CA ARG A 84 -11.83 -18.55 7.71
C ARG A 84 -12.85 -19.41 6.96
N GLU A 85 -13.27 -18.96 5.79
CA GLU A 85 -14.15 -19.70 4.88
C GLU A 85 -13.41 -20.66 3.92
N ILE A 86 -12.08 -20.70 3.95
CA ILE A 86 -11.26 -21.58 3.11
C ILE A 86 -10.85 -22.79 3.93
N ASP A 87 -11.30 -23.99 3.56
CA ASP A 87 -11.14 -25.30 4.22
C ASP A 87 -9.72 -25.78 4.58
N GLN A 88 -8.71 -24.92 4.59
CA GLN A 88 -7.31 -25.27 4.88
C GLN A 88 -6.61 -24.29 5.81
N ILE A 89 -7.37 -23.51 6.57
CA ILE A 89 -6.83 -22.40 7.38
C ILE A 89 -6.42 -22.84 8.79
N ASP A 90 -6.92 -23.93 9.28
CA ASP A 90 -6.52 -24.46 10.60
C ASP A 90 -4.99 -24.70 10.69
N GLU A 91 -4.31 -24.91 9.55
CA GLU A 91 -2.85 -24.99 9.49
C GLU A 91 -2.16 -23.61 9.52
N VAL A 92 -2.85 -22.53 9.10
CA VAL A 92 -2.29 -21.16 9.03
C VAL A 92 -2.60 -20.35 10.29
N ILE A 93 -3.78 -20.62 10.88
CA ILE A 93 -4.23 -20.05 12.15
C ILE A 93 -4.18 -21.16 13.22
N GLY A 94 -3.07 -21.90 13.30
CA GLY A 94 -2.94 -22.92 14.33
C GLY A 94 -3.18 -22.36 15.73
N ASP A 95 -3.52 -23.24 16.69
CA ASP A 95 -3.72 -22.92 18.13
C ASP A 95 -2.52 -22.22 18.81
N SER A 96 -1.41 -22.05 18.09
CA SER A 96 -0.26 -21.27 18.50
C SER A 96 -0.40 -19.83 18.01
N ALA A 97 -0.34 -18.91 18.93
CA ALA A 97 -0.54 -17.45 18.86
C ALA A 97 0.24 -16.64 17.78
N GLN A 98 0.60 -17.21 16.65
CA GLN A 98 1.33 -16.52 15.58
C GLN A 98 0.71 -16.84 14.21
N THR A 99 -0.18 -15.97 13.75
CA THR A 99 -0.65 -15.99 12.36
C THR A 99 0.51 -15.70 11.40
N ASP A 100 0.79 -16.58 10.45
CA ASP A 100 1.75 -16.33 9.40
C ASP A 100 1.15 -15.46 8.30
N TYR A 101 1.23 -14.13 8.46
CA TYR A 101 0.70 -13.16 7.50
C TYR A 101 1.34 -13.27 6.11
N VAL A 102 2.59 -13.74 5.99
CA VAL A 102 3.23 -13.93 4.68
C VAL A 102 2.55 -15.05 3.93
N LEU A 103 2.33 -16.18 4.61
CA LEU A 103 1.58 -17.31 4.05
C LEU A 103 0.13 -16.92 3.74
N PHE A 104 -0.47 -16.10 4.61
CA PHE A 104 -1.81 -15.54 4.40
C PHE A 104 -1.89 -14.76 3.08
N ILE A 105 -1.01 -13.77 2.88
CA ILE A 105 -0.97 -12.97 1.64
C ILE A 105 -0.71 -13.86 0.42
N GLU A 106 0.16 -14.84 0.54
CA GLU A 106 0.43 -15.79 -0.54
C GLU A 106 -0.82 -16.58 -0.95
N LYS A 107 -1.58 -17.09 0.01
CA LYS A 107 -2.85 -17.80 -0.24
C LYS A 107 -3.89 -16.89 -0.90
N MET A 108 -4.01 -15.64 -0.45
CA MET A 108 -4.90 -14.67 -1.07
C MET A 108 -4.50 -14.40 -2.53
N ILE A 109 -3.21 -14.18 -2.81
CA ILE A 109 -2.70 -13.99 -4.17
C ILE A 109 -3.04 -15.20 -5.04
N GLN A 110 -2.80 -16.43 -4.56
CA GLN A 110 -3.08 -17.66 -5.29
C GLN A 110 -4.57 -17.81 -5.60
N ARG A 111 -5.45 -17.54 -4.62
CA ARG A 111 -6.92 -17.57 -4.82
C ARG A 111 -7.35 -16.57 -5.87
N PHE A 112 -6.91 -15.32 -5.74
CA PHE A 112 -7.28 -14.25 -6.64
C PHE A 112 -6.75 -14.47 -8.06
N ARG A 113 -5.54 -15.03 -8.18
CA ARG A 113 -4.93 -15.45 -9.45
C ARG A 113 -5.73 -16.57 -10.14
N ARG A 114 -6.25 -17.54 -9.40
CA ARG A 114 -7.11 -18.61 -9.96
C ARG A 114 -8.38 -18.03 -10.59
N THR A 115 -8.95 -16.97 -10.00
CA THR A 115 -10.20 -16.35 -10.47
C THR A 115 -9.97 -15.42 -11.66
N HIS A 116 -8.90 -14.62 -11.63
CA HIS A 116 -8.68 -13.50 -12.57
C HIS A 116 -7.50 -13.74 -13.53
N GLY A 117 -6.68 -14.76 -13.31
CA GLY A 117 -5.52 -15.07 -14.15
C GLY A 117 -4.53 -13.88 -14.24
N ASP A 118 -4.01 -13.64 -15.43
CA ASP A 118 -3.05 -12.56 -15.70
C ASP A 118 -3.66 -11.15 -15.67
N LYS A 119 -4.99 -11.06 -15.57
CA LYS A 119 -5.67 -9.79 -15.35
C LYS A 119 -5.54 -9.26 -13.92
N PHE A 120 -5.12 -10.10 -12.98
CA PHE A 120 -4.75 -9.64 -11.64
C PHE A 120 -3.42 -8.90 -11.69
N SER A 121 -3.45 -7.59 -11.47
CA SER A 121 -2.31 -6.70 -11.74
C SER A 121 -1.85 -5.86 -10.56
N VAL A 122 -2.74 -5.53 -9.63
CA VAL A 122 -2.46 -4.63 -8.51
C VAL A 122 -2.84 -5.27 -7.19
N LEU A 123 -1.94 -5.17 -6.21
CA LEU A 123 -2.15 -5.57 -4.83
C LEU A 123 -1.86 -4.38 -3.91
N VAL A 124 -2.71 -4.16 -2.92
CA VAL A 124 -2.41 -3.28 -1.78
C VAL A 124 -2.41 -4.12 -0.51
N ILE A 125 -1.45 -3.88 0.38
CA ILE A 125 -1.34 -4.51 1.71
C ILE A 125 -1.38 -3.39 2.76
N ASP A 126 -2.40 -3.38 3.60
CA ASP A 126 -2.63 -2.36 4.64
C ASP A 126 -2.80 -3.04 6.01
N SER A 127 -1.79 -3.12 6.89
CA SER A 127 -0.47 -2.56 6.72
C SER A 127 0.62 -3.58 7.06
N LEU A 128 1.84 -3.26 6.68
CA LEU A 128 3.02 -4.05 7.05
C LEU A 128 3.30 -4.04 8.57
N GLY A 129 2.78 -3.04 9.29
CA GLY A 129 2.86 -2.96 10.74
C GLY A 129 2.26 -4.19 11.43
N ALA A 130 1.17 -4.73 10.91
CA ALA A 130 0.57 -5.96 11.40
C ALA A 130 1.51 -7.18 11.26
N LEU A 131 2.32 -7.22 10.18
CA LEU A 131 3.33 -8.25 9.98
C LEU A 131 4.46 -8.17 11.02
N TYR A 132 4.84 -6.96 11.42
CA TYR A 132 5.95 -6.73 12.36
C TYR A 132 5.56 -6.87 13.82
N SER A 133 4.31 -6.53 14.19
CA SER A 133 3.86 -6.55 15.58
C SER A 133 3.97 -7.93 16.25
N LEU A 134 4.03 -8.99 15.45
CA LEU A 134 4.06 -10.38 15.87
C LEU A 134 5.42 -11.07 15.68
N MET A 135 6.43 -10.36 15.17
CA MET A 135 7.74 -10.94 14.86
C MET A 135 8.85 -10.24 15.66
N SER A 136 9.71 -11.01 16.30
CA SER A 136 10.94 -10.45 16.92
C SER A 136 11.94 -10.04 15.84
N GLU A 137 12.63 -8.91 16.04
CA GLU A 137 13.74 -8.50 15.17
C GLU A 137 14.86 -9.55 15.19
N SER A 138 14.99 -10.32 14.12
CA SER A 138 15.97 -11.38 13.98
C SER A 138 16.51 -11.47 12.56
N ALA A 139 17.63 -12.17 12.38
CA ALA A 139 18.15 -12.48 11.05
C ALA A 139 17.13 -13.30 10.21
N GLU A 140 16.30 -14.08 10.87
CA GLU A 140 15.21 -14.84 10.25
C GLU A 140 14.13 -13.93 9.67
N MET A 141 13.77 -12.85 10.37
CA MET A 141 12.85 -11.82 9.88
C MET A 141 13.33 -11.22 8.55
N ARG A 142 14.63 -10.83 8.47
CA ARG A 142 15.20 -10.27 7.24
C ARG A 142 15.10 -11.24 6.07
N LYS A 143 15.40 -12.51 6.32
CA LYS A 143 15.28 -13.59 5.32
C LYS A 143 13.83 -13.77 4.86
N LYS A 144 12.87 -13.77 5.80
CA LYS A 144 11.44 -13.87 5.52
C LYS A 144 10.94 -12.69 4.67
N MET A 145 11.34 -11.46 5.01
CA MET A 145 10.99 -10.27 4.24
C MET A 145 11.60 -10.28 2.83
N PHE A 146 12.84 -10.74 2.68
CA PHE A 146 13.46 -10.90 1.36
C PHE A 146 12.62 -11.85 0.46
N TYR A 147 12.24 -13.01 0.98
CA TYR A 147 11.41 -13.96 0.23
C TYR A 147 10.01 -13.42 -0.04
N PHE A 148 9.42 -12.69 0.90
CA PHE A 148 8.13 -12.04 0.72
C PHE A 148 8.15 -11.05 -0.45
N PHE A 149 9.11 -10.12 -0.47
CA PHE A 149 9.26 -9.16 -1.57
C PHE A 149 9.57 -9.86 -2.90
N LYS A 150 10.36 -10.93 -2.87
CA LYS A 150 10.61 -11.74 -4.06
C LYS A 150 9.33 -12.40 -4.57
N MET A 151 8.54 -13.02 -3.70
CA MET A 151 7.27 -13.65 -4.04
C MET A 151 6.30 -12.65 -4.68
N LEU A 152 6.21 -11.43 -4.17
CA LEU A 152 5.37 -10.39 -4.77
C LEU A 152 5.79 -10.05 -6.20
N ARG A 153 7.10 -9.95 -6.48
CA ARG A 153 7.60 -9.71 -7.85
C ARG A 153 7.38 -10.91 -8.76
N ASP A 154 7.64 -12.11 -8.28
CA ASP A 154 7.47 -13.35 -9.05
C ASP A 154 6.00 -13.54 -9.50
N ASN A 155 5.05 -12.94 -8.78
CA ASN A 155 3.64 -12.90 -9.16
C ASN A 155 3.31 -11.81 -10.20
N ASN A 156 4.29 -11.06 -10.71
CA ASN A 156 4.11 -10.01 -11.72
C ASN A 156 3.05 -8.96 -11.33
N LEU A 157 3.07 -8.51 -10.07
CA LEU A 157 2.15 -7.52 -9.53
C LEU A 157 2.82 -6.16 -9.35
N THR A 158 2.05 -5.08 -9.51
CA THR A 158 2.37 -3.82 -8.86
C THR A 158 1.78 -3.87 -7.45
N THR A 159 2.65 -3.92 -6.45
CA THR A 159 2.23 -4.04 -5.05
C THR A 159 2.55 -2.76 -4.29
N PHE A 160 1.53 -2.19 -3.64
CA PHE A 160 1.70 -1.10 -2.68
C PHE A 160 1.59 -1.67 -1.27
N ILE A 161 2.59 -1.41 -0.44
CA ILE A 161 2.62 -1.86 0.95
C ILE A 161 2.61 -0.62 1.85
N ILE A 162 1.56 -0.48 2.63
CA ILE A 162 1.42 0.62 3.58
C ILE A 162 2.24 0.32 4.84
N MET A 163 2.97 1.32 5.29
CA MET A 163 3.85 1.22 6.44
C MET A 163 3.85 2.51 7.25
N GLU A 164 3.67 2.40 8.57
CA GLU A 164 3.75 3.57 9.43
C GLU A 164 5.20 4.03 9.63
N ARG A 165 5.38 5.35 9.70
CA ARG A 165 6.65 6.00 9.97
C ARG A 165 6.46 7.04 11.08
N SER A 166 7.34 7.04 12.08
CA SER A 166 7.29 8.02 13.16
C SER A 166 7.46 9.45 12.66
N LEU A 167 6.79 10.40 13.32
CA LEU A 167 6.95 11.85 13.08
C LEU A 167 8.35 12.36 13.43
N THR A 168 9.07 11.71 14.31
CA THR A 168 10.41 12.11 14.77
C THR A 168 11.52 11.78 13.78
N GLY A 169 11.20 11.17 12.64
CA GLY A 169 12.20 10.86 11.61
C GLY A 169 13.15 9.70 11.96
N GLU A 170 13.15 9.24 13.19
CA GLU A 170 13.84 8.01 13.58
C GLU A 170 13.06 6.82 13.04
N SER A 171 13.42 6.40 11.84
CA SER A 171 12.79 5.27 11.17
C SER A 171 13.35 3.96 11.75
N GLN A 172 12.88 3.58 12.93
CA GLN A 172 13.12 2.23 13.45
C GLN A 172 12.49 1.13 12.56
N LEU A 173 11.59 1.51 11.65
CA LEU A 173 10.85 0.57 10.79
C LEU A 173 11.29 0.52 9.32
N LEU A 174 12.08 1.48 8.82
CA LEU A 174 12.70 1.40 7.49
C LEU A 174 14.10 0.77 7.59
N GLY A 175 14.19 -0.42 8.17
CA GLY A 175 15.40 -1.21 8.18
C GLY A 175 15.78 -1.65 6.76
N ASN A 176 15.70 -2.94 6.52
CA ASN A 176 16.06 -3.50 5.21
C ASN A 176 14.97 -3.36 4.14
N GLU A 177 13.71 -3.06 4.49
CA GLU A 177 12.57 -3.00 3.55
C GLU A 177 12.76 -1.91 2.53
N GLY A 178 13.28 -0.75 2.92
CA GLY A 178 13.61 0.33 2.02
C GLY A 178 14.62 -0.08 0.94
N PHE A 179 15.54 -0.99 1.25
CA PHE A 179 16.48 -1.56 0.27
C PHE A 179 15.80 -2.59 -0.63
N LEU A 180 14.87 -3.38 -0.10
CA LEU A 180 14.15 -4.42 -0.82
C LEU A 180 13.11 -3.83 -1.80
N ALA A 181 12.48 -2.73 -1.44
CA ALA A 181 11.45 -2.07 -2.25
C ALA A 181 12.02 -1.46 -3.55
N ASP A 182 11.19 -1.44 -4.59
CA ASP A 182 11.51 -0.78 -5.86
C ASP A 182 11.17 0.71 -5.82
N GLY A 183 10.21 1.10 -4.99
CA GLY A 183 9.81 2.49 -4.77
C GLY A 183 9.49 2.79 -3.31
N ILE A 184 9.63 4.05 -2.93
CA ILE A 184 9.22 4.59 -1.63
C ILE A 184 8.48 5.90 -1.88
N VAL A 185 7.21 5.94 -1.49
CA VAL A 185 6.35 7.12 -1.54
C VAL A 185 6.06 7.54 -0.12
N MET A 186 6.45 8.74 0.25
CA MET A 186 6.21 9.34 1.55
C MET A 186 4.96 10.22 1.51
N LEU A 187 4.01 9.97 2.40
CA LEU A 187 2.90 10.85 2.70
C LEU A 187 3.15 11.48 4.06
N GLY A 188 3.36 12.78 4.09
CA GLY A 188 3.77 13.47 5.31
C GLY A 188 2.91 14.69 5.64
N LEU A 189 3.25 15.29 6.77
CA LEU A 189 2.67 16.51 7.31
C LEU A 189 3.78 17.55 7.45
N ASP A 190 3.59 18.73 6.91
CA ASP A 190 4.53 19.85 7.01
C ASP A 190 3.83 21.11 7.50
N ARG A 191 4.57 22.00 8.16
CA ARG A 191 4.04 23.30 8.61
C ARG A 191 4.44 24.38 7.62
N GLN A 192 3.43 24.93 6.92
CA GLN A 192 3.58 26.03 5.99
C GLN A 192 2.85 27.27 6.51
N ARG A 193 3.60 28.33 6.83
CA ARG A 193 3.03 29.58 7.36
C ARG A 193 2.07 29.37 8.53
N GLY A 194 2.45 28.48 9.47
CA GLY A 194 1.64 28.14 10.65
C GLY A 194 0.48 27.15 10.41
N LYS A 195 0.20 26.77 9.16
CA LYS A 195 -0.82 25.77 8.81
C LYS A 195 -0.19 24.41 8.58
N LEU A 196 -0.87 23.34 9.01
CA LEU A 196 -0.48 21.98 8.73
C LEU A 196 -0.95 21.61 7.31
N VAL A 197 -0.01 21.20 6.46
CA VAL A 197 -0.25 20.82 5.07
C VAL A 197 0.18 19.37 4.88
N ARG A 198 -0.63 18.56 4.20
CA ARG A 198 -0.24 17.21 3.76
C ARG A 198 0.57 17.31 2.50
N TYR A 199 1.57 16.42 2.38
CA TYR A 199 2.37 16.33 1.17
C TYR A 199 2.61 14.88 0.75
N LEU A 200 2.90 14.70 -0.54
CA LEU A 200 3.43 13.49 -1.15
C LEU A 200 4.84 13.78 -1.67
N GLN A 201 5.76 12.86 -1.44
CA GLN A 201 7.12 12.89 -1.94
C GLN A 201 7.53 11.48 -2.39
N VAL A 202 8.20 11.37 -3.53
CA VAL A 202 8.82 10.11 -3.95
C VAL A 202 10.27 10.14 -3.50
N GLU A 203 10.62 9.30 -2.52
CA GLU A 203 11.98 9.19 -2.01
C GLU A 203 12.83 8.23 -2.86
N LYS A 204 12.17 7.28 -3.56
CA LYS A 204 12.81 6.28 -4.41
C LYS A 204 11.82 5.75 -5.45
N MET A 205 12.29 5.56 -6.67
CA MET A 205 11.56 4.78 -7.70
C MET A 205 12.56 4.23 -8.72
N ARG A 206 12.83 2.93 -8.67
CA ARG A 206 13.75 2.26 -9.58
C ARG A 206 13.19 2.27 -11.00
N ALA A 207 14.05 2.54 -11.98
CA ALA A 207 13.73 2.54 -13.41
C ALA A 207 12.49 3.39 -13.77
N SER A 208 12.30 4.53 -13.08
CA SER A 208 11.22 5.48 -13.36
C SER A 208 11.65 6.89 -13.01
N GLU A 209 11.40 7.84 -13.91
CA GLU A 209 11.63 9.25 -13.65
C GLU A 209 10.53 9.81 -12.76
N HIS A 210 10.89 10.56 -11.73
CA HIS A 210 9.96 11.13 -10.77
C HIS A 210 10.48 12.44 -10.18
N SER A 211 9.59 13.26 -9.63
CA SER A 211 9.94 14.42 -8.83
C SER A 211 10.35 14.00 -7.43
N MET A 212 11.43 14.54 -6.92
CA MET A 212 11.87 14.37 -5.53
C MET A 212 11.34 15.47 -4.60
N GLU A 213 10.60 16.42 -5.13
CA GLU A 213 10.03 17.52 -4.36
C GLU A 213 8.82 17.06 -3.52
N LYS A 214 8.57 17.76 -2.43
CA LYS A 214 7.32 17.61 -1.67
C LYS A 214 6.19 18.29 -2.43
N HIS A 215 5.17 17.56 -2.83
CA HIS A 215 3.98 18.09 -3.48
C HIS A 215 2.82 18.14 -2.48
N ALA A 216 2.17 19.30 -2.35
CA ALA A 216 1.00 19.43 -1.48
C ALA A 216 -0.14 18.49 -1.93
N ILE A 217 -0.87 17.95 -0.97
CA ILE A 217 -2.07 17.15 -1.20
C ILE A 217 -3.28 17.89 -0.61
N GLU A 218 -4.30 18.02 -1.42
CA GLU A 218 -5.63 18.42 -0.98
C GLU A 218 -6.57 17.22 -0.99
N VAL A 219 -7.35 17.07 0.09
CA VAL A 219 -8.38 16.03 0.21
C VAL A 219 -9.71 16.71 0.41
N THR A 220 -10.64 16.49 -0.49
CA THR A 220 -11.99 17.04 -0.47
C THR A 220 -13.03 15.94 -0.59
N LYS A 221 -14.31 16.28 -0.52
CA LYS A 221 -15.41 15.31 -0.80
C LYS A 221 -15.40 14.75 -2.22
N SER A 222 -14.66 15.36 -3.15
CA SER A 222 -14.48 14.87 -4.52
C SER A 222 -13.26 13.97 -4.69
N GLY A 223 -12.52 13.69 -3.62
CA GLY A 223 -11.34 12.84 -3.62
C GLY A 223 -10.04 13.59 -3.32
N MET A 224 -8.93 12.96 -3.68
CA MET A 224 -7.57 13.46 -3.46
C MET A 224 -7.02 14.11 -4.74
N THR A 225 -6.30 15.24 -4.56
CA THR A 225 -5.61 15.96 -5.64
C THR A 225 -4.18 16.27 -5.21
N VAL A 226 -3.22 16.04 -6.09
CA VAL A 226 -1.83 16.46 -5.91
C VAL A 226 -1.67 17.83 -6.52
N LEU A 227 -1.21 18.78 -5.72
CA LEU A 227 -0.98 20.17 -6.11
C LEU A 227 0.47 20.38 -6.59
N GLY A 228 0.91 21.62 -6.65
CA GLY A 228 2.31 21.96 -6.97
C GLY A 228 3.27 21.66 -5.82
N PRO A 229 4.59 21.81 -6.08
CA PRO A 229 5.61 21.68 -5.05
C PRO A 229 5.37 22.63 -3.87
N LEU A 230 5.69 22.14 -2.66
CA LEU A 230 5.73 23.00 -1.48
C LEU A 230 6.95 23.91 -1.58
N LEU A 231 6.73 25.20 -1.42
CA LEU A 231 7.81 26.17 -1.37
C LEU A 231 8.60 25.93 -0.05
N THR A 232 9.85 25.58 -0.17
CA THR A 232 10.79 25.61 0.96
C THR A 232 11.04 27.08 1.30
N THR A 233 10.51 27.51 2.44
CA THR A 233 10.85 28.83 3.03
C THR A 233 12.08 28.71 3.89
#